data_7e79b903990b4b14c3ef240febef2978
#
_entry.id   7e79b903990b4b14c3ef240febef2978
#
_cell.length_a   1.000
_cell.length_b   1.000
_cell.length_c   1.000
_cell.angle_alpha   90.00
_cell.angle_beta   90.00
_cell.angle_gamma   90.00
#
_symmetry.space_group_name_H-M   'P 1'
#
loop_
_entity.id
_entity.type
_entity.pdbx_description
1 polymer ?
#
loop_
_entity_poly.entity_id
_entity_poly.type
_entity_poly.pdbx_seq_one_letter_code
_entity_poly.pdbx_strand_id
1 'polypeptide(L)'
;MAGEPDDVDAMIEPVVPSRHRWLAGLLAAAPGDRVADLGCGTGSTLAQVAASLVVGIDVSSAALARAADVLAPVHGTRSLLVQADLKDPLPIADASADRVLCHDVLECLPDTDAFVAEAARTLRPDGRLILAHTDYDTLVFTSEDLQLTRQLVHAYCDTQQPWMDAVDGTIGRHLVEVAERCGLVVEDVQATVVLSRRFQPGELGWGYAHNIVGALQGAGRTEQAVLDGWLDGLRRLDERGAFLFSLNDYAVVCGRMRR
;
A
#
# COMPACT_ATOMS: atom_id res chain seq x y z
N MET A 1 -7.25 18.37 19.59
CA MET A 1 -8.21 17.27 19.75
C MET A 1 -7.80 16.27 18.70
N ALA A 2 -7.28 15.13 19.12
CA ALA A 2 -6.90 14.05 18.21
C ALA A 2 -8.16 13.60 17.46
N GLY A 3 -8.10 13.52 16.14
CA GLY A 3 -9.15 12.96 15.32
C GLY A 3 -9.39 11.51 15.73
N GLU A 4 -10.65 11.11 15.81
CA GLU A 4 -11.04 9.77 16.21
C GLU A 4 -10.56 8.74 15.18
N PRO A 5 -10.26 7.49 15.60
CA PRO A 5 -9.76 6.42 14.75
C PRO A 5 -10.77 5.89 13.71
N ASP A 6 -11.96 6.47 13.62
CA ASP A 6 -13.05 5.99 12.76
C ASP A 6 -12.84 6.25 11.26
N ASP A 7 -11.87 7.10 10.88
CA ASP A 7 -11.61 7.40 9.46
C ASP A 7 -10.68 6.39 8.76
N VAL A 8 -10.02 5.52 9.53
CA VAL A 8 -9.11 4.49 8.98
C VAL A 8 -9.87 3.37 8.26
N ASP A 9 -11.13 3.14 8.61
CA ASP A 9 -11.99 2.16 7.93
C ASP A 9 -12.35 2.55 6.48
N ALA A 10 -12.29 3.85 6.16
CA ALA A 10 -12.47 4.35 4.80
C ALA A 10 -11.26 4.06 3.89
N MET A 11 -10.11 3.71 4.47
CA MET A 11 -8.85 3.45 3.77
C MET A 11 -8.68 2.00 3.30
N ILE A 12 -9.64 1.10 3.58
CA ILE A 12 -9.50 -0.29 3.14
C ILE A 12 -9.69 -0.35 1.64
N GLU A 13 -8.56 -0.40 0.94
CA GLU A 13 -8.55 -0.60 -0.51
C GLU A 13 -9.21 -1.93 -0.90
N PRO A 14 -9.87 -1.97 -2.06
CA PRO A 14 -10.34 -3.22 -2.63
C PRO A 14 -9.20 -4.24 -2.75
N VAL A 15 -9.44 -5.46 -2.28
CA VAL A 15 -8.46 -6.54 -2.39
C VAL A 15 -8.20 -6.84 -3.87
N VAL A 16 -6.97 -6.63 -4.31
CA VAL A 16 -6.51 -6.98 -5.67
C VAL A 16 -5.66 -8.26 -5.60
N PRO A 17 -6.24 -9.44 -5.87
CA PRO A 17 -5.54 -10.71 -5.66
C PRO A 17 -4.24 -10.86 -6.44
N SER A 18 -4.11 -10.22 -7.61
CA SER A 18 -2.87 -10.23 -8.40
C SER A 18 -1.74 -9.45 -7.73
N ARG A 19 -2.05 -8.29 -7.14
CA ARG A 19 -1.10 -7.46 -6.37
C ARG A 19 -0.55 -8.26 -5.17
N HIS A 20 -1.43 -8.81 -4.35
CA HIS A 20 -1.03 -9.56 -3.16
C HIS A 20 -0.22 -10.83 -3.49
N ARG A 21 -0.55 -11.54 -4.58
CA ARG A 21 0.28 -12.67 -5.05
C ARG A 21 1.65 -12.22 -5.52
N TRP A 22 1.74 -11.08 -6.19
CA TRP A 22 3.02 -10.52 -6.62
C TRP A 22 3.88 -10.17 -5.39
N LEU A 23 3.35 -9.43 -4.41
CA LEU A 23 4.05 -9.09 -3.17
C LEU A 23 4.49 -10.34 -2.40
N ALA A 24 3.62 -11.33 -2.24
CA ALA A 24 3.97 -12.62 -1.62
C ALA A 24 5.09 -13.35 -2.39
N GLY A 25 5.07 -13.27 -3.73
CA GLY A 25 6.13 -13.80 -4.59
C GLY A 25 7.49 -13.14 -4.35
N LEU A 26 7.51 -11.81 -4.16
CA LEU A 26 8.74 -11.06 -3.86
C LEU A 26 9.36 -11.46 -2.52
N LEU A 27 8.54 -11.74 -1.52
CA LEU A 27 9.01 -12.25 -0.23
C LEU A 27 9.80 -13.56 -0.39
N ALA A 28 9.42 -14.41 -1.35
CA ALA A 28 10.02 -15.72 -1.59
C ALA A 28 10.19 -16.51 -0.29
N ALA A 29 9.17 -16.50 0.56
CA ALA A 29 9.21 -17.13 1.87
C ALA A 29 9.22 -18.66 1.76
N ALA A 30 10.01 -19.32 2.60
CA ALA A 30 10.00 -20.77 2.78
C ALA A 30 9.05 -21.17 3.91
N PRO A 31 8.53 -22.43 3.94
CA PRO A 31 7.60 -22.89 4.99
C PRO A 31 8.14 -22.78 6.42
N GLY A 32 9.47 -22.69 6.59
CA GLY A 32 10.12 -22.50 7.89
C GLY A 32 10.31 -21.05 8.31
N ASP A 33 10.07 -20.09 7.40
CA ASP A 33 10.37 -18.68 7.63
C ASP A 33 9.38 -18.03 8.61
N ARG A 34 9.84 -16.93 9.21
CA ARG A 34 9.04 -15.98 9.98
C ARG A 34 8.90 -14.71 9.14
N VAL A 35 7.67 -14.39 8.79
CA VAL A 35 7.32 -13.26 7.93
C VAL A 35 6.63 -12.18 8.74
N ALA A 36 7.08 -10.93 8.61
CA ALA A 36 6.40 -9.78 9.16
C ALA A 36 5.86 -8.89 8.04
N ASP A 37 4.64 -8.40 8.20
CA ASP A 37 3.99 -7.42 7.32
C ASP A 37 3.65 -6.17 8.15
N LEU A 38 4.32 -5.08 7.83
CA LEU A 38 4.26 -3.81 8.55
C LEU A 38 3.25 -2.89 7.84
N GLY A 39 2.09 -2.68 8.44
CA GLY A 39 0.91 -2.12 7.81
C GLY A 39 0.13 -3.19 7.05
N CYS A 40 -0.17 -4.31 7.71
CA CYS A 40 -0.71 -5.50 7.05
C CYS A 40 -2.16 -5.34 6.54
N GLY A 41 -2.86 -4.29 6.96
CA GLY A 41 -4.26 -4.08 6.62
C GLY A 41 -5.11 -5.32 6.91
N THR A 42 -5.84 -5.79 5.91
CA THR A 42 -6.70 -6.99 6.01
C THR A 42 -5.94 -8.33 5.90
N GLY A 43 -4.61 -8.33 5.89
CA GLY A 43 -3.80 -9.55 5.85
C GLY A 43 -3.79 -10.29 4.51
N SER A 44 -4.25 -9.63 3.44
CA SER A 44 -4.44 -10.26 2.12
C SER A 44 -3.14 -10.76 1.49
N THR A 45 -2.00 -10.11 1.74
CA THR A 45 -0.69 -10.59 1.31
C THR A 45 -0.23 -11.77 2.17
N LEU A 46 -0.37 -11.67 3.49
CA LEU A 46 0.01 -12.73 4.42
C LEU A 46 -0.73 -14.06 4.15
N ALA A 47 -1.98 -13.99 3.70
CA ALA A 47 -2.77 -15.16 3.32
C ALA A 47 -2.22 -15.91 2.09
N GLN A 48 -1.35 -15.28 1.30
CA GLN A 48 -0.69 -15.89 0.13
C GLN A 48 0.69 -16.47 0.47
N VAL A 49 1.16 -16.31 1.73
CA VAL A 49 2.52 -16.68 2.13
C VAL A 49 2.52 -18.02 2.85
N ALA A 50 3.36 -18.95 2.40
CA ALA A 50 3.66 -20.20 3.10
C ALA A 50 4.84 -19.97 4.05
N ALA A 51 4.58 -19.94 5.37
CA ALA A 51 5.57 -19.66 6.40
C ALA A 51 5.26 -20.45 7.69
N SER A 52 6.21 -20.55 8.60
CA SER A 52 5.98 -21.13 9.94
C SER A 52 5.20 -20.16 10.85
N LEU A 53 5.45 -18.86 10.66
CA LEU A 53 4.80 -17.77 11.40
C LEU A 53 4.65 -16.56 10.50
N VAL A 54 3.46 -15.99 10.48
CA VAL A 54 3.21 -14.65 9.92
C VAL A 54 2.83 -13.70 11.06
N VAL A 55 3.41 -12.50 11.06
CA VAL A 55 3.13 -11.43 12.00
C VAL A 55 2.60 -10.26 11.20
N GLY A 56 1.35 -9.88 11.42
CA GLY A 56 0.75 -8.67 10.85
C GLY A 56 0.69 -7.57 11.89
N ILE A 57 1.18 -6.40 11.55
CA ILE A 57 1.10 -5.20 12.41
C ILE A 57 0.30 -4.14 11.66
N ASP A 58 -0.68 -3.55 12.34
CA ASP A 58 -1.48 -2.45 11.82
C ASP A 58 -2.00 -1.57 12.96
N VAL A 59 -2.26 -0.30 12.69
CA VAL A 59 -2.85 0.62 13.67
C VAL A 59 -4.36 0.40 13.79
N SER A 60 -5.02 -0.05 12.73
CA SER A 60 -6.47 -0.28 12.66
C SER A 60 -6.88 -1.61 13.28
N SER A 61 -7.58 -1.57 14.42
CA SER A 61 -8.18 -2.77 15.02
C SER A 61 -9.24 -3.42 14.12
N ALA A 62 -9.95 -2.63 13.32
CA ALA A 62 -10.94 -3.13 12.37
C ALA A 62 -10.28 -3.88 11.20
N ALA A 63 -9.17 -3.37 10.66
CA ALA A 63 -8.39 -4.08 9.66
C ALA A 63 -7.84 -5.41 10.22
N LEU A 64 -7.30 -5.39 11.43
CA LEU A 64 -6.80 -6.61 12.09
C LEU A 64 -7.89 -7.65 12.38
N ALA A 65 -9.10 -7.22 12.71
CA ALA A 65 -10.24 -8.13 12.86
C ALA A 65 -10.55 -8.86 11.53
N ARG A 66 -10.53 -8.14 10.40
CA ARG A 66 -10.69 -8.73 9.06
C ARG A 66 -9.50 -9.62 8.70
N ALA A 67 -8.27 -9.21 9.06
CA ALA A 67 -7.08 -10.03 8.85
C ALA A 67 -7.17 -11.37 9.59
N ALA A 68 -7.74 -11.39 10.79
CA ALA A 68 -7.97 -12.63 11.54
C ALA A 68 -8.88 -13.60 10.77
N ASP A 69 -9.97 -13.10 10.19
CA ASP A 69 -10.90 -13.90 9.38
C ASP A 69 -10.23 -14.41 8.09
N VAL A 70 -9.43 -13.57 7.43
CA VAL A 70 -8.69 -13.89 6.19
C VAL A 70 -7.62 -14.96 6.45
N LEU A 71 -6.94 -14.91 7.59
CA LEU A 71 -5.86 -15.83 7.94
C LEU A 71 -6.35 -17.13 8.60
N ALA A 72 -7.56 -17.16 9.18
CA ALA A 72 -8.11 -18.34 9.86
C ALA A 72 -8.10 -19.62 9.01
N PRO A 73 -8.42 -19.60 7.68
CA PRO A 73 -8.40 -20.80 6.84
C PRO A 73 -7.00 -21.22 6.38
N VAL A 74 -5.94 -20.47 6.66
CA VAL A 74 -4.57 -20.76 6.19
C VAL A 74 -3.95 -21.84 7.05
N HIS A 75 -4.03 -23.09 6.59
CA HIS A 75 -3.51 -24.24 7.32
C HIS A 75 -1.97 -24.31 7.31
N GLY A 76 -1.40 -24.73 8.46
CA GLY A 76 0.04 -24.96 8.60
C GLY A 76 0.88 -23.70 8.89
N THR A 77 0.27 -22.53 8.86
CA THR A 77 0.92 -21.25 9.22
C THR A 77 0.32 -20.72 10.52
N ARG A 78 1.17 -20.35 11.48
CA ARG A 78 0.72 -19.61 12.66
C ARG A 78 0.60 -18.14 12.33
N SER A 79 -0.45 -17.47 12.77
CA SER A 79 -0.63 -16.03 12.63
C SER A 79 -0.60 -15.33 13.98
N LEU A 80 0.03 -14.18 14.02
CA LEU A 80 0.02 -13.23 15.13
C LEU A 80 -0.32 -11.86 14.58
N LEU A 81 -1.39 -11.26 15.09
CA LEU A 81 -1.83 -9.93 14.71
C LEU A 81 -1.62 -9.00 15.91
N VAL A 82 -0.95 -7.87 15.67
CA VAL A 82 -0.55 -6.92 16.69
C VAL A 82 -1.05 -5.53 16.30
N GLN A 83 -1.85 -4.92 17.16
CA GLN A 83 -2.22 -3.52 16.99
C GLN A 83 -1.08 -2.66 17.54
N ALA A 84 -0.44 -1.90 16.65
CA ALA A 84 0.62 -0.95 16.99
C ALA A 84 0.70 0.17 15.96
N ASP A 85 1.12 1.37 16.41
CA ASP A 85 1.47 2.47 15.52
C ASP A 85 2.90 2.25 15.02
N LEU A 86 3.10 2.28 13.71
CA LEU A 86 4.42 2.12 13.09
C LEU A 86 5.32 3.36 13.26
N LYS A 87 4.80 4.45 13.82
CA LYS A 87 5.56 5.63 14.26
C LYS A 87 6.34 5.36 15.55
N ASP A 88 5.94 4.33 16.31
CA ASP A 88 6.61 3.85 17.52
C ASP A 88 7.61 2.72 17.18
N PRO A 89 8.52 2.37 18.12
CA PRO A 89 9.40 1.21 17.95
C PRO A 89 8.60 -0.07 17.68
N LEU A 90 9.00 -0.83 16.66
CA LEU A 90 8.31 -2.05 16.27
C LEU A 90 8.33 -3.11 17.37
N PRO A 91 7.21 -3.76 17.71
CA PRO A 91 7.13 -4.81 18.71
C PRO A 91 7.70 -6.16 18.19
N ILE A 92 8.80 -6.09 17.47
CA ILE A 92 9.53 -7.21 16.88
C ILE A 92 10.97 -7.17 17.35
N ALA A 93 11.47 -8.32 17.82
CA ALA A 93 12.85 -8.42 18.30
C ALA A 93 13.88 -8.27 17.18
N ASP A 94 15.10 -7.84 17.54
CA ASP A 94 16.23 -7.73 16.62
C ASP A 94 16.49 -9.06 15.91
N ALA A 95 16.79 -9.01 14.62
CA ALA A 95 17.21 -10.15 13.82
C ALA A 95 16.30 -11.40 13.99
N SER A 96 15.00 -11.21 14.07
CA SER A 96 14.03 -12.28 14.34
C SER A 96 13.13 -12.64 13.14
N ALA A 97 13.03 -11.77 12.13
CA ALA A 97 12.25 -12.01 10.92
C ALA A 97 13.15 -12.47 9.76
N ASP A 98 12.71 -13.48 9.01
CA ASP A 98 13.37 -13.95 7.79
C ASP A 98 12.93 -13.09 6.60
N ARG A 99 11.69 -12.63 6.60
CA ARG A 99 11.09 -11.78 5.55
C ARG A 99 10.28 -10.66 6.19
N VAL A 100 10.43 -9.47 5.65
CA VAL A 100 9.66 -8.30 6.08
C VAL A 100 9.05 -7.65 4.84
N LEU A 101 7.79 -7.29 4.92
CA LEU A 101 7.07 -6.51 3.92
C LEU A 101 6.64 -5.17 4.52
N CYS A 102 6.72 -4.13 3.73
CA CYS A 102 6.08 -2.85 3.97
C CYS A 102 5.48 -2.39 2.63
N HIS A 103 4.15 -2.28 2.55
CA HIS A 103 3.44 -1.90 1.33
C HIS A 103 2.43 -0.81 1.62
N ASP A 104 2.49 0.32 0.87
CA ASP A 104 1.61 1.49 0.99
C ASP A 104 1.49 2.02 2.43
N VAL A 105 2.66 2.29 3.07
CA VAL A 105 2.76 2.75 4.47
C VAL A 105 3.66 3.97 4.59
N LEU A 106 4.67 4.10 3.73
CA LEU A 106 5.75 5.07 3.95
C LEU A 106 5.27 6.52 3.95
N GLU A 107 4.22 6.83 3.19
CA GLU A 107 3.56 8.13 3.17
C GLU A 107 2.82 8.47 4.47
N CYS A 108 2.51 7.46 5.28
CA CYS A 108 1.83 7.61 6.57
C CYS A 108 2.80 7.91 7.73
N LEU A 109 4.11 8.03 7.44
CA LEU A 109 5.15 8.11 8.46
C LEU A 109 5.88 9.46 8.41
N PRO A 110 6.10 10.11 9.57
CA PRO A 110 6.78 11.39 9.64
C PRO A 110 8.29 11.28 9.35
N ASP A 111 8.88 10.11 9.58
CA ASP A 111 10.31 9.83 9.37
C ASP A 111 10.47 8.44 8.72
N THR A 112 10.44 8.43 7.40
CA THR A 112 10.58 7.23 6.57
C THR A 112 11.91 6.51 6.81
N ASP A 113 13.01 7.27 6.99
CA ASP A 113 14.33 6.70 7.18
C ASP A 113 14.45 5.99 8.53
N ALA A 114 13.93 6.61 9.59
CA ALA A 114 13.89 5.98 10.92
C ALA A 114 13.07 4.68 10.89
N PHE A 115 11.92 4.68 10.23
CA PHE A 115 11.10 3.49 10.10
C PHE A 115 11.79 2.37 9.31
N VAL A 116 12.39 2.69 8.15
CA VAL A 116 13.10 1.69 7.33
C VAL A 116 14.31 1.12 8.07
N ALA A 117 15.03 1.94 8.85
CA ALA A 117 16.12 1.46 9.72
C ALA A 117 15.58 0.51 10.81
N GLU A 118 14.41 0.81 11.37
CA GLU A 118 13.75 -0.02 12.37
C GLU A 118 13.24 -1.34 11.76
N ALA A 119 12.66 -1.32 10.56
CA ALA A 119 12.32 -2.54 9.81
C ALA A 119 13.57 -3.40 9.54
N ALA A 120 14.67 -2.79 9.12
CA ALA A 120 15.95 -3.46 8.92
C ALA A 120 16.53 -4.05 10.21
N ARG A 121 16.31 -3.45 11.39
CA ARG A 121 16.71 -4.00 12.69
C ARG A 121 16.07 -5.36 12.93
N THR A 122 14.80 -5.52 12.59
CA THR A 122 14.05 -6.78 12.80
C THR A 122 14.51 -7.91 11.89
N LEU A 123 15.14 -7.58 10.74
CA LEU A 123 15.53 -8.51 9.71
C LEU A 123 16.77 -9.30 10.12
N ARG A 124 16.78 -10.61 9.91
CA ARG A 124 17.96 -11.47 10.06
C ARG A 124 19.06 -11.07 9.06
N PRO A 125 20.33 -11.44 9.31
CA PRO A 125 21.44 -11.11 8.40
C PRO A 125 21.23 -11.54 6.95
N ASP A 126 20.63 -12.71 6.72
CA ASP A 126 20.31 -13.25 5.39
C ASP A 126 18.82 -13.07 5.04
N GLY A 127 18.11 -12.22 5.79
CA GLY A 127 16.71 -11.92 5.58
C GLY A 127 16.47 -10.96 4.42
N ARG A 128 15.21 -10.87 3.98
CA ARG A 128 14.78 -10.01 2.87
C ARG A 128 13.72 -9.03 3.34
N LEU A 129 13.92 -7.75 3.01
CA LEU A 129 12.94 -6.68 3.18
C LEU A 129 12.39 -6.28 1.82
N ILE A 130 11.08 -6.20 1.71
CA ILE A 130 10.38 -5.64 0.56
C ILE A 130 9.79 -4.30 0.97
N LEU A 131 10.22 -3.23 0.31
CA LEU A 131 9.55 -1.93 0.35
C LEU A 131 8.77 -1.80 -0.93
N ALA A 132 7.45 -1.65 -0.85
CA ALA A 132 6.59 -1.53 -2.01
C ALA A 132 5.61 -0.36 -1.83
N HIS A 133 5.30 0.31 -2.92
CA HIS A 133 4.40 1.46 -2.88
C HIS A 133 3.75 1.73 -4.22
N THR A 134 2.49 2.12 -4.19
CA THR A 134 1.79 2.73 -5.32
C THR A 134 2.40 4.10 -5.62
N ASP A 135 2.59 4.41 -6.89
CA ASP A 135 2.96 5.74 -7.34
C ASP A 135 1.72 6.43 -7.90
N TYR A 136 1.18 7.40 -7.17
CA TYR A 136 -0.09 8.04 -7.52
C TYR A 136 -0.04 8.90 -8.79
N ASP A 137 1.15 9.31 -9.23
CA ASP A 137 1.33 10.00 -10.50
C ASP A 137 1.16 9.05 -11.72
N THR A 138 1.08 7.73 -11.46
CA THR A 138 0.86 6.70 -12.49
C THR A 138 -0.60 6.27 -12.64
N LEU A 139 -1.53 6.94 -11.97
CA LEU A 139 -2.97 6.67 -12.12
C LEU A 139 -3.43 7.03 -13.53
N VAL A 140 -3.93 6.06 -14.26
CA VAL A 140 -4.42 6.22 -15.62
C VAL A 140 -5.89 5.84 -15.70
N PHE A 141 -6.72 6.74 -16.19
CA PHE A 141 -8.12 6.50 -16.49
C PHE A 141 -8.39 6.69 -17.97
N THR A 142 -9.16 5.79 -18.57
CA THR A 142 -9.87 6.11 -19.80
C THR A 142 -10.83 7.26 -19.50
N SER A 143 -10.83 8.31 -20.31
CA SER A 143 -11.59 9.52 -20.03
C SER A 143 -12.15 10.14 -21.31
N GLU A 144 -13.30 10.81 -21.20
CA GLU A 144 -13.87 11.64 -22.27
C GLU A 144 -13.13 12.99 -22.36
N ASP A 145 -12.56 13.49 -21.24
CA ASP A 145 -11.69 14.66 -21.19
C ASP A 145 -10.34 14.25 -20.55
N LEU A 146 -9.40 13.91 -21.41
CA LEU A 146 -8.08 13.45 -21.00
C LEU A 146 -7.25 14.57 -20.32
N GLN A 147 -7.46 15.84 -20.74
CA GLN A 147 -6.74 16.96 -20.14
C GLN A 147 -7.20 17.21 -18.71
N LEU A 148 -8.51 17.24 -18.49
CA LEU A 148 -9.09 17.37 -17.15
C LEU A 148 -8.63 16.19 -16.26
N THR A 149 -8.72 14.96 -16.75
CA THR A 149 -8.32 13.77 -15.98
C THR A 149 -6.88 13.87 -15.50
N ARG A 150 -5.95 14.28 -16.37
CA ARG A 150 -4.53 14.47 -15.98
C ARG A 150 -4.37 15.55 -14.92
N GLN A 151 -5.10 16.67 -15.04
CA GLN A 151 -5.08 17.74 -14.04
C GLN A 151 -5.57 17.25 -12.68
N LEU A 152 -6.67 16.47 -12.65
CA LEU A 152 -7.22 15.93 -11.40
C LEU A 152 -6.27 14.91 -10.75
N VAL A 153 -5.70 14.00 -11.54
CA VAL A 153 -4.73 12.99 -11.05
C VAL A 153 -3.48 13.67 -10.47
N HIS A 154 -2.86 14.62 -11.19
CA HIS A 154 -1.69 15.32 -10.68
C HIS A 154 -2.02 16.16 -9.45
N ALA A 155 -3.17 16.86 -9.45
CA ALA A 155 -3.60 17.61 -8.27
C ALA A 155 -3.84 16.72 -7.04
N TYR A 156 -4.33 15.48 -7.25
CA TYR A 156 -4.47 14.50 -6.18
C TYR A 156 -3.11 14.04 -5.66
N CYS A 157 -2.18 13.71 -6.56
CA CYS A 157 -0.81 13.32 -6.21
C CYS A 157 -0.10 14.38 -5.35
N ASP A 158 -0.37 15.67 -5.63
CA ASP A 158 0.18 16.83 -4.91
C ASP A 158 -0.64 17.23 -3.67
N THR A 159 -1.68 16.47 -3.31
CA THR A 159 -2.57 16.80 -2.18
C THR A 159 -2.32 15.84 -1.03
N GLN A 160 -1.96 16.40 0.15
CA GLN A 160 -1.87 15.61 1.36
C GLN A 160 -3.23 15.00 1.72
N GLN A 161 -3.27 13.69 1.84
CA GLN A 161 -4.44 12.96 2.29
C GLN A 161 -4.49 12.93 3.82
N PRO A 162 -5.67 12.70 4.44
CA PRO A 162 -5.82 12.71 5.90
C PRO A 162 -4.90 11.71 6.64
N TRP A 163 -4.51 10.64 5.97
CA TRP A 163 -3.63 9.59 6.52
C TRP A 163 -2.14 9.84 6.30
N MET A 164 -1.78 10.80 5.45
CA MET A 164 -0.38 11.10 5.13
C MET A 164 0.21 12.06 6.16
N ASP A 165 1.38 11.75 6.69
CA ASP A 165 2.17 12.70 7.48
C ASP A 165 2.94 13.68 6.60
N ALA A 166 3.33 13.26 5.38
CA ALA A 166 3.97 14.13 4.39
C ALA A 166 3.30 13.94 3.01
N VAL A 167 3.29 15.01 2.21
CA VAL A 167 2.86 14.93 0.81
C VAL A 167 3.94 14.24 0.00
N ASP A 168 3.77 12.96 -0.30
CA ASP A 168 4.63 12.22 -1.22
C ASP A 168 3.84 11.17 -2.01
N GLY A 169 2.99 11.66 -2.94
CA GLY A 169 2.27 10.77 -3.86
C GLY A 169 3.17 10.04 -4.86
N THR A 170 4.49 10.31 -4.83
CA THR A 170 5.47 9.72 -5.75
C THR A 170 6.50 8.82 -5.06
N ILE A 171 6.30 8.50 -3.78
CA ILE A 171 7.27 7.74 -2.98
C ILE A 171 7.64 6.38 -3.62
N GLY A 172 6.74 5.79 -4.40
CA GLY A 172 7.00 4.53 -5.10
C GLY A 172 8.25 4.57 -5.99
N ARG A 173 8.51 5.69 -6.67
CA ARG A 173 9.71 5.87 -7.53
C ARG A 173 10.97 6.21 -6.75
N HIS A 174 10.86 6.55 -5.45
CA HIS A 174 11.97 6.91 -4.57
C HIS A 174 12.43 5.77 -3.66
N LEU A 175 11.81 4.59 -3.72
CA LEU A 175 12.11 3.46 -2.82
C LEU A 175 13.56 3.01 -2.85
N VAL A 176 14.22 3.08 -4.02
CA VAL A 176 15.67 2.74 -4.15
C VAL A 176 16.50 3.70 -3.30
N GLU A 177 16.28 5.00 -3.45
CA GLU A 177 16.98 6.04 -2.70
C GLU A 177 16.76 5.89 -1.19
N VAL A 178 15.51 5.63 -0.77
CA VAL A 178 15.17 5.38 0.64
C VAL A 178 15.94 4.18 1.19
N ALA A 179 15.93 3.06 0.47
CA ALA A 179 16.64 1.84 0.88
C ALA A 179 18.15 2.06 1.04
N GLU A 180 18.79 2.66 0.02
CA GLU A 180 20.24 2.91 0.03
C GLU A 180 20.65 3.91 1.12
N ARG A 181 19.86 4.96 1.33
CA ARG A 181 20.10 5.96 2.39
C ARG A 181 20.03 5.35 3.79
N CYS A 182 19.21 4.29 3.98
CA CYS A 182 19.12 3.51 5.22
C CYS A 182 20.20 2.40 5.32
N GLY A 183 21.15 2.33 4.39
CA GLY A 183 22.27 1.35 4.42
C GLY A 183 21.84 -0.06 4.05
N LEU A 184 20.71 -0.23 3.36
CA LEU A 184 20.30 -1.51 2.78
C LEU A 184 20.99 -1.74 1.44
N VAL A 185 21.14 -3.00 1.07
CA VAL A 185 21.60 -3.40 -0.27
C VAL A 185 20.39 -3.71 -1.11
N VAL A 186 20.19 -2.95 -2.19
CA VAL A 186 19.14 -3.21 -3.17
C VAL A 186 19.57 -4.42 -4.03
N GLU A 187 18.80 -5.49 -3.97
CA GLU A 187 19.03 -6.74 -4.70
C GLU A 187 18.26 -6.77 -6.02
N ASP A 188 17.06 -6.19 -6.04
CA ASP A 188 16.18 -6.17 -7.21
C ASP A 188 15.19 -5.00 -7.12
N VAL A 189 14.73 -4.53 -8.27
CA VAL A 189 13.69 -3.51 -8.41
C VAL A 189 12.64 -4.02 -9.39
N GLN A 190 11.41 -4.07 -8.95
CA GLN A 190 10.31 -4.57 -9.76
C GLN A 190 9.14 -3.58 -9.80
N ALA A 191 8.29 -3.75 -10.80
CA ALA A 191 7.01 -3.04 -10.88
C ALA A 191 5.93 -3.99 -11.38
N THR A 192 4.70 -3.73 -10.94
CA THR A 192 3.52 -4.38 -11.48
C THR A 192 2.47 -3.35 -11.88
N VAL A 193 1.66 -3.68 -12.87
CA VAL A 193 0.51 -2.87 -13.27
C VAL A 193 -0.74 -3.50 -12.71
N VAL A 194 -1.48 -2.74 -11.91
CA VAL A 194 -2.80 -3.13 -11.43
C VAL A 194 -3.87 -2.54 -12.34
N LEU A 195 -4.85 -3.35 -12.71
CA LEU A 195 -5.89 -2.98 -13.68
C LEU A 195 -7.29 -3.17 -13.09
N SER A 196 -8.18 -2.23 -13.42
CA SER A 196 -9.62 -2.36 -13.22
C SER A 196 -10.34 -2.03 -14.54
N ARG A 197 -11.30 -2.86 -14.93
CA ARG A 197 -12.07 -2.70 -16.17
C ARG A 197 -13.54 -2.34 -15.94
N ARG A 198 -13.91 -2.14 -14.67
CA ARG A 198 -15.24 -1.75 -14.27
C ARG A 198 -15.17 -0.53 -13.36
N PHE A 199 -16.17 0.34 -13.50
CA PHE A 199 -16.33 1.51 -12.64
C PHE A 199 -17.53 1.32 -11.73
N GLN A 200 -17.35 0.52 -10.67
CA GLN A 200 -18.40 0.19 -9.69
C GLN A 200 -17.81 0.06 -8.28
N PRO A 201 -18.61 0.19 -7.23
CA PRO A 201 -18.16 0.00 -5.86
C PRO A 201 -17.42 -1.32 -5.67
N GLY A 202 -16.30 -1.28 -4.95
CA GLY A 202 -15.43 -2.44 -4.74
C GLY A 202 -14.36 -2.63 -5.81
N GLU A 203 -14.36 -1.86 -6.89
CA GLU A 203 -13.31 -1.84 -7.89
C GLU A 203 -12.29 -0.73 -7.60
N LEU A 204 -11.01 -1.01 -7.84
CA LEU A 204 -9.92 -0.10 -7.52
C LEU A 204 -10.07 1.27 -8.22
N GLY A 205 -10.39 1.27 -9.53
CA GLY A 205 -10.60 2.51 -10.29
C GLY A 205 -11.75 3.36 -9.77
N TRP A 206 -12.80 2.72 -9.22
CA TRP A 206 -13.89 3.43 -8.56
C TRP A 206 -13.41 4.09 -7.25
N GLY A 207 -12.66 3.35 -6.44
CA GLY A 207 -12.10 3.85 -5.18
C GLY A 207 -11.21 5.06 -5.42
N TYR A 208 -10.21 4.95 -6.29
CA TYR A 208 -9.31 6.07 -6.59
C TYR A 208 -10.04 7.29 -7.16
N ALA A 209 -11.03 7.11 -8.05
CA ALA A 209 -11.79 8.24 -8.56
C ALA A 209 -12.54 9.00 -7.45
N HIS A 210 -13.12 8.28 -6.47
CA HIS A 210 -13.80 8.92 -5.36
C HIS A 210 -12.83 9.54 -4.35
N ASN A 211 -11.65 8.94 -4.14
CA ASN A 211 -10.57 9.52 -3.33
C ASN A 211 -10.07 10.84 -3.95
N ILE A 212 -9.88 10.88 -5.28
CA ILE A 212 -9.51 12.10 -6.02
C ILE A 212 -10.56 13.20 -5.79
N VAL A 213 -11.84 12.84 -5.95
CA VAL A 213 -12.94 13.82 -5.75
C VAL A 213 -12.96 14.32 -4.31
N GLY A 214 -12.92 13.42 -3.33
CA GLY A 214 -12.94 13.79 -1.90
C GLY A 214 -11.78 14.70 -1.50
N ALA A 215 -10.57 14.37 -1.95
CA ALA A 215 -9.36 15.14 -1.67
C ALA A 215 -9.40 16.56 -2.28
N LEU A 216 -9.78 16.66 -3.56
CA LEU A 216 -9.80 17.95 -4.26
C LEU A 216 -10.97 18.83 -3.82
N GLN A 217 -12.11 18.24 -3.46
CA GLN A 217 -13.22 18.94 -2.84
C GLN A 217 -12.83 19.50 -1.47
N GLY A 218 -12.25 18.66 -0.60
CA GLY A 218 -11.80 19.06 0.73
C GLY A 218 -10.74 20.17 0.70
N ALA A 219 -9.86 20.17 -0.31
CA ALA A 219 -8.86 21.20 -0.52
C ALA A 219 -9.39 22.46 -1.20
N GLY A 220 -10.64 22.50 -1.67
CA GLY A 220 -11.22 23.62 -2.41
C GLY A 220 -10.52 23.91 -3.74
N ARG A 221 -9.88 22.91 -4.34
CA ARG A 221 -9.05 23.09 -5.55
C ARG A 221 -9.84 22.98 -6.86
N THR A 222 -11.05 22.42 -6.83
CA THR A 222 -11.86 22.19 -8.03
C THR A 222 -13.35 22.36 -7.69
N GLU A 223 -14.10 22.97 -8.61
CA GLU A 223 -15.54 23.13 -8.45
C GLU A 223 -16.26 21.78 -8.46
N GLN A 224 -17.23 21.59 -7.57
CA GLN A 224 -17.99 20.33 -7.43
C GLN A 224 -18.60 19.86 -8.74
N ALA A 225 -19.20 20.78 -9.52
CA ALA A 225 -19.82 20.44 -10.81
C ALA A 225 -18.84 19.83 -11.82
N VAL A 226 -17.55 20.24 -11.76
CA VAL A 226 -16.48 19.68 -12.61
C VAL A 226 -16.15 18.25 -12.18
N LEU A 227 -16.02 18.02 -10.86
CA LEU A 227 -15.76 16.69 -10.28
C LEU A 227 -16.90 15.70 -10.57
N ASP A 228 -18.15 16.14 -10.38
CA ASP A 228 -19.34 15.33 -10.68
C ASP A 228 -19.42 14.97 -12.16
N GLY A 229 -19.17 15.95 -13.05
CA GLY A 229 -19.13 15.75 -14.49
C GLY A 229 -18.06 14.75 -14.92
N TRP A 230 -16.91 14.78 -14.28
CA TRP A 230 -15.82 13.81 -14.51
C TRP A 230 -16.24 12.40 -14.09
N LEU A 231 -16.79 12.20 -12.88
CA LEU A 231 -17.31 10.90 -12.44
C LEU A 231 -18.40 10.36 -13.37
N ASP A 232 -19.30 11.22 -13.83
CA ASP A 232 -20.36 10.84 -14.77
C ASP A 232 -19.76 10.40 -16.12
N GLY A 233 -18.68 11.02 -16.56
CA GLY A 233 -17.92 10.58 -17.73
C GLY A 233 -17.36 9.17 -17.58
N LEU A 234 -16.78 8.85 -16.40
CA LEU A 234 -16.27 7.51 -16.09
C LEU A 234 -17.41 6.46 -16.06
N ARG A 235 -18.58 6.79 -15.49
CA ARG A 235 -19.77 5.93 -15.49
C ARG A 235 -20.24 5.63 -16.93
N ARG A 236 -20.37 6.65 -17.78
CA ARG A 236 -20.73 6.47 -19.20
C ARG A 236 -19.75 5.59 -19.96
N LEU A 237 -18.46 5.67 -19.64
CA LEU A 237 -17.43 4.78 -20.22
C LEU A 237 -17.62 3.33 -19.77
N ASP A 238 -17.93 3.09 -18.49
CA ASP A 238 -18.23 1.75 -17.98
C ASP A 238 -19.48 1.13 -18.63
N GLU A 239 -20.57 1.91 -18.74
CA GLU A 239 -21.82 1.50 -19.41
C GLU A 239 -21.60 1.04 -20.85
N ARG A 240 -20.64 1.66 -21.57
CA ARG A 240 -20.25 1.29 -22.93
C ARG A 240 -19.18 0.19 -22.99
N GLY A 241 -18.74 -0.34 -21.83
CA GLY A 241 -17.66 -1.32 -21.76
C GLY A 241 -16.28 -0.76 -22.16
N ALA A 242 -16.09 0.56 -22.13
CA ALA A 242 -14.90 1.27 -22.55
C ALA A 242 -14.04 1.79 -21.37
N PHE A 243 -14.45 1.51 -20.13
CA PHE A 243 -13.68 1.91 -18.96
C PHE A 243 -12.42 1.05 -18.79
N LEU A 244 -11.35 1.72 -18.47
CA LEU A 244 -10.11 1.10 -17.98
C LEU A 244 -9.45 2.06 -17.01
N PHE A 245 -9.01 1.52 -15.89
CA PHE A 245 -8.14 2.15 -14.93
C PHE A 245 -6.87 1.32 -14.74
N SER A 246 -5.74 1.96 -14.53
CA SER A 246 -4.51 1.30 -14.11
C SER A 246 -3.66 2.20 -13.22
N LEU A 247 -2.82 1.55 -12.42
CA LEU A 247 -1.76 2.18 -11.64
C LEU A 247 -0.53 1.27 -11.64
N ASN A 248 0.63 1.83 -11.28
CA ASN A 248 1.85 1.07 -11.06
C ASN A 248 2.16 0.99 -9.57
N ASP A 249 2.44 -0.23 -9.12
CA ASP A 249 3.14 -0.48 -7.87
C ASP A 249 4.62 -0.72 -8.18
N TYR A 250 5.48 -0.08 -7.42
CA TYR A 250 6.92 -0.33 -7.42
C TYR A 250 7.31 -1.10 -6.17
N ALA A 251 8.31 -1.95 -6.28
CA ALA A 251 8.87 -2.67 -5.16
C ALA A 251 10.38 -2.76 -5.27
N VAL A 252 11.04 -2.60 -4.13
CA VAL A 252 12.48 -2.77 -3.98
C VAL A 252 12.71 -3.94 -3.04
N VAL A 253 13.46 -4.91 -3.52
CA VAL A 253 13.91 -6.08 -2.74
C VAL A 253 15.25 -5.74 -2.13
N CYS A 254 15.34 -5.77 -0.81
CA CYS A 254 16.52 -5.35 -0.07
C CYS A 254 17.03 -6.45 0.86
N GLY A 255 18.34 -6.46 1.07
CA GLY A 255 19.01 -7.22 2.11
C GLY A 255 19.82 -6.31 3.03
N ARG A 256 20.24 -6.84 4.19
CA ARG A 256 21.21 -6.14 5.05
C ARG A 256 22.62 -6.25 4.44
N MET A 257 23.40 -5.18 4.58
CA MET A 257 24.82 -5.25 4.21
C MET A 257 25.51 -6.37 5.00
N ARG A 258 26.13 -7.32 4.31
CA ARG A 258 26.95 -8.37 4.96
C ARG A 258 28.18 -7.72 5.56
N ARG A 259 28.32 -7.86 6.86
CA ARG A 259 29.55 -7.41 7.57
C ARG A 259 30.64 -8.43 7.41
#